data_d3811b5a4091c3427c242481507f8b74
#
_entry.id   d3811b5a4091c3427c242481507f8b74
#
_cell.length_a   1.000
_cell.length_b   1.000
_cell.length_c   1.000
_cell.angle_alpha   90.00
_cell.angle_beta   90.00
_cell.angle_gamma   90.00
#
_symmetry.space_group_name_H-M   'P 1'
#
loop_
_entity.id
_entity.type
_entity.pdbx_description
1 polymer ?
#
loop_
_entity_poly.entity_id
_entity_poly.type
_entity_poly.pdbx_seq_one_letter_code
_entity_poly.pdbx_strand_id
1 'polypeptide(L)'
;MKKYEITDIAHPDNPNLHRIRAVTDLTEDVLAGMLGGYVESCDNLDQEGRAWISEDAIACENAVVCGDAVLTDHAVARGNAYVGKNATVMGDATVQDDAIVCGGAIMGKSCVCGYAVIRQDEQNLCAPIIDGSARVYGEISGNVVCRGNAVVLPGTKLDNRTQDCFVLEDDRVSVQTASRTPPPKEPRTHDFER
;
A
#
# COMPACT_ATOMS: atom_id res chain seq x y z
N MET A 1 8.87 -8.02 -22.98
CA MET A 1 7.57 -8.60 -23.36
C MET A 1 6.49 -7.71 -22.78
N LYS A 2 5.42 -7.40 -23.49
CA LYS A 2 4.41 -6.47 -22.99
C LYS A 2 3.60 -7.17 -21.87
N LYS A 3 3.49 -6.57 -20.69
CA LYS A 3 2.76 -7.10 -19.54
C LYS A 3 1.25 -6.92 -19.70
N TYR A 4 0.85 -5.74 -20.18
CA TYR A 4 -0.55 -5.39 -20.41
C TYR A 4 -0.69 -4.51 -21.64
N GLU A 5 -1.91 -4.36 -22.11
CA GLU A 5 -2.31 -3.39 -23.12
C GLU A 5 -3.44 -2.50 -22.58
N ILE A 6 -3.55 -1.29 -23.10
CA ILE A 6 -4.68 -0.40 -22.85
C ILE A 6 -5.75 -0.74 -23.90
N THR A 7 -6.99 -0.93 -23.43
CA THR A 7 -8.12 -1.29 -24.28
C THR A 7 -8.92 -0.06 -24.73
N ASP A 8 -9.88 -0.24 -25.63
CA ASP A 8 -10.84 0.81 -26.05
C ASP A 8 -12.01 0.98 -25.05
N ILE A 9 -11.99 0.24 -23.92
CA ILE A 9 -13.06 0.31 -22.90
C ILE A 9 -12.79 1.52 -22.01
N ALA A 10 -13.49 2.63 -22.27
CA ALA A 10 -13.38 3.84 -21.49
C ALA A 10 -14.12 3.74 -20.15
N HIS A 11 -13.66 4.51 -19.16
CA HIS A 11 -14.36 4.68 -17.89
C HIS A 11 -15.69 5.43 -18.11
N PRO A 12 -16.80 5.03 -17.46
CA PRO A 12 -18.12 5.63 -17.70
C PRO A 12 -18.16 7.14 -17.48
N ASP A 13 -17.45 7.65 -16.48
CA ASP A 13 -17.47 9.07 -16.09
C ASP A 13 -16.27 9.87 -16.62
N ASN A 14 -15.25 9.21 -17.18
CA ASN A 14 -14.06 9.89 -17.72
C ASN A 14 -13.52 9.19 -18.96
N PRO A 15 -13.78 9.71 -20.17
CA PRO A 15 -13.40 9.08 -21.43
C PRO A 15 -11.88 9.03 -21.68
N ASN A 16 -11.06 9.73 -20.89
CA ASN A 16 -9.61 9.67 -21.00
C ASN A 16 -9.01 8.46 -20.27
N LEU A 17 -9.78 7.81 -19.40
CA LEU A 17 -9.37 6.63 -18.67
C LEU A 17 -9.83 5.37 -19.38
N HIS A 18 -8.94 4.43 -19.59
CA HIS A 18 -9.21 3.19 -20.31
C HIS A 18 -8.80 1.97 -19.48
N ARG A 19 -9.58 0.91 -19.56
CA ARG A 19 -9.23 -0.37 -18.91
C ARG A 19 -7.95 -0.95 -19.49
N ILE A 20 -7.16 -1.56 -18.64
CA ILE A 20 -6.03 -2.39 -19.05
C ILE A 20 -6.47 -3.84 -19.22
N ARG A 21 -5.71 -4.61 -20.01
CA ARG A 21 -5.85 -6.07 -20.16
C ARG A 21 -4.48 -6.72 -20.02
N ALA A 22 -4.38 -7.76 -19.19
CA ALA A 22 -3.17 -8.55 -19.08
C ALA A 22 -2.86 -9.30 -20.41
N VAL A 23 -1.63 -9.23 -20.87
CA VAL A 23 -1.17 -9.94 -22.10
C VAL A 23 -0.50 -11.27 -21.73
N THR A 24 0.02 -11.37 -20.50
CA THR A 24 0.66 -12.57 -19.95
C THR A 24 0.10 -12.87 -18.58
N ASP A 25 0.28 -14.07 -18.08
CA ASP A 25 0.02 -14.40 -16.68
C ASP A 25 1.04 -13.66 -15.80
N LEU A 26 0.55 -12.87 -14.85
CA LEU A 26 1.37 -12.06 -13.95
C LEU A 26 1.48 -12.68 -12.56
N THR A 27 0.36 -13.18 -12.05
CA THR A 27 0.22 -13.86 -10.76
C THR A 27 -0.81 -14.99 -10.90
N GLU A 28 -1.02 -15.75 -9.83
CA GLU A 28 -2.09 -16.78 -9.81
C GLU A 28 -3.49 -16.16 -10.00
N ASP A 29 -3.66 -14.88 -9.59
CA ASP A 29 -4.93 -14.17 -9.66
C ASP A 29 -5.07 -13.28 -10.92
N VAL A 30 -3.99 -13.02 -11.65
CA VAL A 30 -4.00 -12.15 -12.84
C VAL A 30 -3.47 -12.92 -14.04
N LEU A 31 -4.39 -13.51 -14.81
CA LEU A 31 -4.11 -14.35 -15.96
C LEU A 31 -4.24 -13.55 -17.28
N ALA A 32 -3.55 -14.02 -18.33
CA ALA A 32 -3.65 -13.44 -19.67
C ALA A 32 -5.11 -13.32 -20.14
N GLY A 33 -5.45 -12.16 -20.69
CA GLY A 33 -6.81 -11.81 -21.13
C GLY A 33 -7.70 -11.18 -20.06
N MET A 34 -7.33 -11.22 -18.78
CA MET A 34 -8.12 -10.57 -17.71
C MET A 34 -8.06 -9.05 -17.84
N LEU A 35 -9.22 -8.43 -17.63
CA LEU A 35 -9.32 -6.97 -17.54
C LEU A 35 -8.87 -6.52 -16.16
N GLY A 36 -8.12 -5.41 -16.13
CA GLY A 36 -7.78 -4.69 -14.92
C GLY A 36 -8.55 -3.39 -14.76
N GLY A 37 -8.08 -2.51 -13.90
CA GLY A 37 -8.63 -1.19 -13.66
C GLY A 37 -8.34 -0.20 -14.80
N TYR A 38 -8.26 1.08 -14.48
CA TYR A 38 -8.18 2.14 -15.47
C TYR A 38 -6.88 2.92 -15.38
N VAL A 39 -6.34 3.27 -16.54
CA VAL A 39 -5.19 4.16 -16.68
C VAL A 39 -5.49 5.26 -17.70
N GLU A 40 -4.82 6.39 -17.57
CA GLU A 40 -4.88 7.48 -18.54
C GLU A 40 -3.83 7.26 -19.65
N SER A 41 -2.66 6.74 -19.30
CA SER A 41 -1.57 6.46 -20.24
C SER A 41 -0.77 5.21 -19.82
N CYS A 42 0.14 4.78 -20.69
CA CYS A 42 1.06 3.68 -20.36
C CYS A 42 2.10 4.05 -19.31
N ASP A 43 2.24 5.33 -18.96
CA ASP A 43 3.18 5.80 -17.94
C ASP A 43 2.63 5.57 -16.52
N ASN A 44 1.32 5.36 -16.38
CA ASN A 44 0.67 5.16 -15.09
C ASN A 44 0.92 3.78 -14.47
N LEU A 45 1.23 2.76 -15.28
CA LEU A 45 1.54 1.41 -14.80
C LEU A 45 2.79 0.89 -15.51
N ASP A 46 3.81 0.57 -14.74
CA ASP A 46 5.06 0.03 -15.28
C ASP A 46 4.82 -1.30 -16.00
N GLN A 47 5.49 -1.50 -17.15
CA GLN A 47 5.48 -2.75 -17.91
C GLN A 47 6.37 -3.84 -17.29
N GLU A 48 7.24 -3.48 -16.32
CA GLU A 48 8.07 -4.42 -15.60
C GLU A 48 7.44 -4.76 -14.22
N GLY A 49 7.96 -5.81 -13.57
CA GLY A 49 7.45 -6.25 -12.27
C GLY A 49 6.03 -6.83 -12.31
N ARG A 50 5.42 -6.99 -11.15
CA ARG A 50 4.08 -7.59 -10.99
C ARG A 50 3.00 -6.59 -10.58
N ALA A 51 3.33 -5.29 -10.58
CA ALA A 51 2.35 -4.27 -10.23
C ALA A 51 1.09 -4.40 -11.09
N TRP A 52 -0.07 -4.23 -10.46
CA TRP A 52 -1.36 -4.36 -11.13
C TRP A 52 -2.40 -3.40 -10.58
N ILE A 53 -3.29 -2.97 -11.46
CA ILE A 53 -4.47 -2.18 -11.15
C ILE A 53 -5.67 -3.06 -11.46
N SER A 54 -6.51 -3.35 -10.46
CA SER A 54 -7.65 -4.26 -10.55
C SER A 54 -8.96 -3.51 -10.43
N GLU A 55 -10.05 -4.20 -10.77
CA GLU A 55 -11.43 -3.76 -10.56
C GLU A 55 -11.70 -2.37 -11.14
N ASP A 56 -12.17 -1.42 -10.33
CA ASP A 56 -12.42 -0.04 -10.75
C ASP A 56 -11.38 0.97 -10.24
N ALA A 57 -10.22 0.46 -9.78
CA ALA A 57 -9.12 1.30 -9.37
C ALA A 57 -8.53 2.09 -10.54
N ILE A 58 -8.03 3.28 -10.24
CA ILE A 58 -7.58 4.26 -11.23
C ILE A 58 -6.15 4.71 -10.95
N ALA A 59 -5.32 4.75 -12.00
CA ALA A 59 -4.09 5.54 -11.99
C ALA A 59 -4.13 6.54 -13.14
N CYS A 60 -3.93 7.82 -12.85
CA CYS A 60 -4.07 8.89 -13.84
C CYS A 60 -3.09 10.04 -13.61
N GLU A 61 -3.12 11.00 -14.50
CA GLU A 61 -2.20 12.13 -14.51
C GLU A 61 -0.74 11.61 -14.61
N ASN A 62 0.15 12.08 -13.73
CA ASN A 62 1.55 11.62 -13.69
C ASN A 62 1.79 10.54 -12.63
N ALA A 63 0.74 9.96 -12.06
CA ALA A 63 0.91 8.90 -11.05
C ALA A 63 1.53 7.65 -11.67
N VAL A 64 2.46 7.02 -10.94
CA VAL A 64 3.20 5.83 -11.36
C VAL A 64 2.95 4.68 -10.37
N VAL A 65 2.50 3.56 -10.89
CA VAL A 65 2.35 2.30 -10.15
C VAL A 65 3.36 1.30 -10.68
N CYS A 66 4.26 0.80 -9.82
CA CYS A 66 5.37 -0.05 -10.25
C CYS A 66 5.78 -1.12 -9.22
N GLY A 67 6.78 -1.92 -9.55
CA GLY A 67 7.28 -3.01 -8.70
C GLY A 67 6.27 -4.15 -8.57
N ASP A 68 5.84 -4.43 -7.34
CA ASP A 68 4.80 -5.42 -7.01
C ASP A 68 3.57 -4.74 -6.36
N ALA A 69 3.38 -3.43 -6.59
CA ALA A 69 2.28 -2.67 -6.02
C ALA A 69 0.92 -3.06 -6.61
N VAL A 70 -0.12 -3.02 -5.79
CA VAL A 70 -1.50 -3.33 -6.19
C VAL A 70 -2.42 -2.18 -5.84
N LEU A 71 -3.20 -1.73 -6.83
CA LEU A 71 -4.37 -0.90 -6.63
C LEU A 71 -5.62 -1.74 -6.90
N THR A 72 -6.62 -1.69 -6.02
CA THR A 72 -7.85 -2.49 -6.18
C THR A 72 -9.09 -1.76 -5.66
N ASP A 73 -10.26 -2.31 -5.81
CA ASP A 73 -11.57 -1.73 -5.50
C ASP A 73 -11.78 -0.40 -6.28
N HIS A 74 -11.88 0.73 -5.56
CA HIS A 74 -12.02 2.09 -6.11
C HIS A 74 -10.82 2.97 -5.75
N ALA A 75 -9.67 2.38 -5.47
CA ALA A 75 -8.46 3.10 -5.10
C ALA A 75 -7.99 4.03 -6.23
N VAL A 76 -7.51 5.22 -5.86
CA VAL A 76 -7.06 6.21 -6.84
C VAL A 76 -5.61 6.63 -6.56
N ALA A 77 -4.76 6.51 -7.57
CA ALA A 77 -3.44 7.14 -7.61
C ALA A 77 -3.46 8.27 -8.66
N ARG A 78 -3.14 9.51 -8.25
CA ARG A 78 -3.17 10.68 -9.14
C ARG A 78 -2.13 11.75 -8.77
N GLY A 79 -2.05 12.82 -9.54
CA GLY A 79 -1.01 13.83 -9.37
C GLY A 79 0.33 13.29 -9.81
N ASN A 80 1.36 13.51 -9.03
CA ASN A 80 2.70 12.93 -9.21
C ASN A 80 2.94 11.76 -8.24
N ALA A 81 1.89 11.09 -7.78
CA ALA A 81 1.98 10.04 -6.79
C ALA A 81 2.82 8.86 -7.30
N TYR A 82 3.65 8.33 -6.42
CA TYR A 82 4.43 7.12 -6.69
C TYR A 82 3.99 5.99 -5.76
N VAL A 83 3.50 4.88 -6.31
CA VAL A 83 3.09 3.68 -5.58
C VAL A 83 3.94 2.51 -6.06
N GLY A 84 4.83 2.03 -5.20
CA GLY A 84 5.84 1.06 -5.60
C GLY A 84 6.17 0.01 -4.55
N LYS A 85 7.21 -0.80 -4.84
CA LYS A 85 7.56 -1.98 -4.06
C LYS A 85 6.34 -2.93 -3.94
N ASN A 86 5.95 -3.29 -2.72
CA ASN A 86 4.80 -4.16 -2.40
C ASN A 86 3.67 -3.38 -1.72
N ALA A 87 3.48 -2.12 -2.10
CA ALA A 87 2.39 -1.31 -1.58
C ALA A 87 1.03 -1.83 -2.05
N THR A 88 0.04 -1.80 -1.18
CA THR A 88 -1.35 -2.11 -1.52
C THR A 88 -2.23 -0.92 -1.23
N VAL A 89 -3.00 -0.46 -2.22
CA VAL A 89 -3.97 0.62 -2.07
C VAL A 89 -5.35 0.06 -2.43
N MET A 90 -6.32 0.12 -1.51
CA MET A 90 -7.61 -0.52 -1.68
C MET A 90 -8.76 0.26 -1.05
N GLY A 91 -10.00 -0.17 -1.32
CA GLY A 91 -11.20 0.55 -0.90
C GLY A 91 -11.38 1.84 -1.69
N ASP A 92 -11.79 2.91 -1.03
CA ASP A 92 -11.89 4.26 -1.59
C ASP A 92 -10.63 5.10 -1.26
N ALA A 93 -9.49 4.46 -1.03
CA ALA A 93 -8.26 5.15 -0.62
C ALA A 93 -7.63 5.93 -1.78
N THR A 94 -7.02 7.07 -1.45
CA THR A 94 -6.40 7.95 -2.45
C THR A 94 -4.94 8.23 -2.10
N VAL A 95 -4.05 8.08 -3.10
CA VAL A 95 -2.66 8.54 -3.06
C VAL A 95 -2.52 9.64 -4.11
N GLN A 96 -2.17 10.85 -3.69
CA GLN A 96 -2.20 11.99 -4.60
C GLN A 96 -1.07 13.01 -4.35
N ASP A 97 -1.04 14.05 -5.17
CA ASP A 97 -0.04 15.12 -5.15
C ASP A 97 1.37 14.57 -5.42
N ASP A 98 2.36 14.85 -4.58
CA ASP A 98 3.73 14.31 -4.68
C ASP A 98 3.99 13.19 -3.66
N ALA A 99 2.96 12.46 -3.24
CA ALA A 99 3.06 11.42 -2.24
C ALA A 99 3.80 10.17 -2.76
N ILE A 100 4.62 9.57 -1.89
CA ILE A 100 5.40 8.37 -2.19
C ILE A 100 4.96 7.25 -1.24
N VAL A 101 4.49 6.13 -1.80
CA VAL A 101 4.14 4.93 -1.07
C VAL A 101 5.01 3.77 -1.54
N CYS A 102 5.98 3.37 -0.71
CA CYS A 102 6.91 2.28 -0.97
C CYS A 102 6.72 1.14 0.04
N GLY A 103 5.62 0.42 -0.10
CA GLY A 103 5.18 -0.64 0.82
C GLY A 103 4.16 -0.15 1.84
N GLY A 104 3.47 -1.10 2.48
CA GLY A 104 2.36 -0.84 3.38
C GLY A 104 0.99 -0.95 2.73
N ALA A 105 -0.04 -0.81 3.54
CA ALA A 105 -1.42 -0.90 3.12
C ALA A 105 -2.15 0.43 3.36
N ILE A 106 -2.75 0.97 2.31
CA ILE A 106 -3.54 2.20 2.34
C ILE A 106 -4.97 1.78 1.98
N MET A 107 -5.90 1.93 2.92
CA MET A 107 -7.24 1.34 2.76
C MET A 107 -8.36 2.23 3.31
N GLY A 108 -9.59 1.76 3.17
CA GLY A 108 -10.77 2.50 3.61
C GLY A 108 -11.02 3.74 2.75
N LYS A 109 -11.18 4.90 3.37
CA LYS A 109 -11.30 6.22 2.74
C LYS A 109 -10.11 7.11 3.06
N SER A 110 -8.96 6.50 3.31
CA SER A 110 -7.77 7.21 3.72
C SER A 110 -7.14 7.97 2.56
N CYS A 111 -6.39 9.02 2.90
CA CYS A 111 -5.73 9.87 1.91
C CYS A 111 -4.26 10.09 2.30
N VAL A 112 -3.35 9.70 1.40
CA VAL A 112 -1.92 10.01 1.49
C VAL A 112 -1.63 11.08 0.45
N CYS A 113 -1.22 12.28 0.89
CA CYS A 113 -1.19 13.45 0.00
C CYS A 113 -0.08 14.45 0.38
N GLY A 114 0.05 15.50 -0.43
CA GLY A 114 1.16 16.45 -0.30
C GLY A 114 2.49 15.77 -0.59
N TYR A 115 3.47 15.96 0.26
CA TYR A 115 4.79 15.33 0.19
C TYR A 115 4.91 14.13 1.15
N ALA A 116 3.82 13.45 1.43
CA ALA A 116 3.81 12.31 2.34
C ALA A 116 4.69 11.16 1.83
N VAL A 117 5.35 10.48 2.76
CA VAL A 117 6.19 9.33 2.43
C VAL A 117 5.83 8.16 3.34
N ILE A 118 5.34 7.08 2.76
CA ILE A 118 5.04 5.83 3.45
C ILE A 118 6.08 4.79 3.03
N ARG A 119 6.74 4.14 4.00
CA ARG A 119 7.79 3.15 3.71
C ARG A 119 7.69 1.95 4.64
N GLN A 120 7.87 0.77 4.08
CA GLN A 120 8.19 -0.43 4.83
C GLN A 120 9.59 -0.33 5.42
N ASP A 121 9.79 -0.82 6.65
CA ASP A 121 11.13 -1.00 7.22
C ASP A 121 11.82 -2.20 6.54
N GLU A 122 13.03 -1.98 6.04
CA GLU A 122 13.77 -3.00 5.29
C GLU A 122 14.40 -4.07 6.19
N GLN A 123 14.56 -3.81 7.48
CA GLN A 123 15.21 -4.74 8.42
C GLN A 123 14.23 -5.74 9.02
N ASN A 124 13.07 -5.26 9.49
CA ASN A 124 12.09 -6.11 10.17
C ASN A 124 10.85 -6.41 9.31
N LEU A 125 10.82 -5.86 8.09
CA LEU A 125 9.73 -5.98 7.11
C LEU A 125 8.37 -5.47 7.62
N CYS A 126 8.34 -4.73 8.73
CA CYS A 126 7.13 -4.08 9.20
C CYS A 126 6.73 -2.96 8.26
N ALA A 127 5.47 -2.90 7.92
CA ALA A 127 4.92 -1.94 6.97
C ALA A 127 3.77 -1.16 7.60
N PRO A 128 3.66 0.15 7.32
CA PRO A 128 2.57 0.96 7.83
C PRO A 128 1.21 0.51 7.30
N ILE A 129 0.18 0.72 8.12
CA ILE A 129 -1.23 0.54 7.73
C ILE A 129 -1.93 1.87 7.93
N ILE A 130 -2.53 2.38 6.87
CA ILE A 130 -3.32 3.62 6.88
C ILE A 130 -4.75 3.24 6.51
N ASP A 131 -5.70 3.43 7.44
CA ASP A 131 -7.07 2.92 7.30
C ASP A 131 -8.11 3.94 7.77
N GLY A 132 -9.38 3.61 7.57
CA GLY A 132 -10.50 4.46 7.94
C GLY A 132 -10.60 5.69 7.06
N SER A 133 -10.59 6.87 7.67
CA SER A 133 -10.57 8.18 7.00
C SER A 133 -9.30 8.96 7.35
N ALA A 134 -8.22 8.26 7.68
CA ALA A 134 -6.95 8.87 8.07
C ALA A 134 -6.34 9.69 6.93
N ARG A 135 -5.68 10.79 7.29
CA ARG A 135 -5.00 11.68 6.34
C ARG A 135 -3.54 11.82 6.69
N VAL A 136 -2.67 11.53 5.74
CA VAL A 136 -1.22 11.55 5.95
C VAL A 136 -0.58 12.56 5.02
N TYR A 137 0.11 13.54 5.62
CA TYR A 137 0.92 14.55 4.93
C TYR A 137 2.40 14.44 5.32
N GLY A 138 2.73 13.66 6.35
CA GLY A 138 4.09 13.46 6.88
C GLY A 138 4.73 12.16 6.42
N GLU A 139 5.83 11.80 7.10
CA GLU A 139 6.55 10.55 6.83
C GLU A 139 6.15 9.47 7.85
N ILE A 140 5.87 8.27 7.37
CA ILE A 140 5.56 7.09 8.20
C ILE A 140 6.40 5.91 7.73
N SER A 141 7.11 5.27 8.64
CA SER A 141 7.85 4.05 8.36
C SER A 141 7.74 3.00 9.48
N GLY A 142 7.83 1.74 9.10
CA GLY A 142 7.83 0.60 10.02
C GLY A 142 6.46 0.27 10.61
N ASN A 143 6.43 -0.21 11.85
CA ASN A 143 5.24 -0.77 12.50
C ASN A 143 4.31 0.33 13.06
N VAL A 144 3.61 1.02 12.18
CA VAL A 144 2.70 2.13 12.51
C VAL A 144 1.34 1.90 11.88
N VAL A 145 0.27 2.07 12.65
CA VAL A 145 -1.11 2.03 12.18
C VAL A 145 -1.75 3.41 12.40
N CYS A 146 -2.27 4.00 11.32
CA CYS A 146 -3.10 5.20 11.40
C CYS A 146 -4.51 4.83 10.97
N ARG A 147 -5.51 5.09 11.84
CA ARG A 147 -6.91 4.72 11.57
C ARG A 147 -7.91 5.73 12.11
N GLY A 148 -9.20 5.49 11.85
CA GLY A 148 -10.25 6.43 12.20
C GLY A 148 -10.11 7.72 11.41
N ASN A 149 -10.08 8.87 12.06
CA ASN A 149 -9.87 10.18 11.45
C ASN A 149 -8.48 10.75 11.78
N ALA A 150 -7.49 9.90 12.05
CA ALA A 150 -6.14 10.34 12.40
C ALA A 150 -5.53 11.24 11.32
N VAL A 151 -4.82 12.28 11.74
CA VAL A 151 -4.15 13.21 10.83
C VAL A 151 -2.67 13.29 11.17
N VAL A 152 -1.81 12.93 10.23
CA VAL A 152 -0.35 13.11 10.33
C VAL A 152 0.03 14.37 9.56
N LEU A 153 0.41 15.41 10.28
CA LEU A 153 0.68 16.73 9.72
C LEU A 153 1.97 16.76 8.89
N PRO A 154 2.12 17.73 7.96
CA PRO A 154 3.36 17.94 7.24
C PRO A 154 4.54 18.16 8.19
N GLY A 155 5.70 17.56 7.85
CA GLY A 155 6.91 17.62 8.67
C GLY A 155 6.94 16.66 9.86
N THR A 156 5.83 15.97 10.16
CA THR A 156 5.83 14.88 11.15
C THR A 156 6.55 13.67 10.60
N LYS A 157 7.40 13.04 11.43
CA LYS A 157 8.09 11.81 11.08
C LYS A 157 7.84 10.75 12.15
N LEU A 158 7.19 9.66 11.75
CA LEU A 158 6.91 8.48 12.55
C LEU A 158 7.75 7.33 12.01
N ASP A 159 8.81 6.97 12.72
CA ASP A 159 9.71 5.87 12.36
C ASP A 159 9.72 4.85 13.50
N ASN A 160 8.99 3.76 13.34
CA ASN A 160 8.91 2.70 14.34
C ASN A 160 9.48 1.39 13.81
N ARG A 161 10.71 1.09 14.22
CA ARG A 161 11.44 -0.13 13.85
C ARG A 161 11.32 -1.23 14.91
N THR A 162 10.44 -1.07 15.88
CA THR A 162 10.24 -2.05 16.94
C THR A 162 9.16 -3.06 16.57
N GLN A 163 9.09 -4.17 17.34
CA GLN A 163 8.02 -5.14 17.19
C GLN A 163 6.68 -4.63 17.76
N ASP A 164 6.72 -3.65 18.66
CA ASP A 164 5.53 -3.01 19.20
C ASP A 164 4.92 -2.11 18.12
N CYS A 165 3.59 -2.07 18.04
CA CYS A 165 2.88 -1.27 17.04
C CYS A 165 2.50 0.08 17.60
N PHE A 166 2.84 1.18 16.91
CA PHE A 166 2.32 2.51 17.21
C PHE A 166 0.99 2.69 16.49
N VAL A 167 -0.05 2.93 17.27
CA VAL A 167 -1.41 3.13 16.75
C VAL A 167 -1.84 4.57 17.00
N LEU A 168 -2.11 5.28 15.90
CA LEU A 168 -2.78 6.58 15.89
C LEU A 168 -4.24 6.33 15.50
N GLU A 169 -5.15 6.62 16.41
CA GLU A 169 -6.59 6.48 16.19
C GLU A 169 -7.28 7.77 16.58
N ASP A 170 -7.86 8.45 15.60
CA ASP A 170 -8.41 9.81 15.77
C ASP A 170 -7.34 10.77 16.34
N ASP A 171 -7.53 11.24 17.57
CA ASP A 171 -6.63 12.15 18.31
C ASP A 171 -5.76 11.42 19.36
N ARG A 172 -5.78 10.08 19.37
CA ARG A 172 -5.11 9.26 20.38
C ARG A 172 -3.91 8.53 19.80
N VAL A 173 -2.87 8.42 20.63
CA VAL A 173 -1.70 7.61 20.33
C VAL A 173 -1.59 6.51 21.39
N SER A 174 -1.43 5.29 20.96
CA SER A 174 -1.23 4.14 21.84
C SER A 174 -0.14 3.22 21.29
N VAL A 175 0.41 2.38 22.17
CA VAL A 175 1.41 1.37 21.79
C VAL A 175 0.82 0.00 22.10
N GLN A 176 0.71 -0.84 21.09
CA GLN A 176 0.33 -2.24 21.23
C GLN A 176 1.58 -3.10 21.29
N THR A 177 1.87 -3.67 22.47
CA THR A 177 3.04 -4.53 22.68
C THR A 177 2.88 -5.87 21.95
N ALA A 178 3.93 -6.28 21.24
CA ALA A 178 3.99 -7.60 20.63
C ALA A 178 3.91 -8.69 21.72
N SER A 179 3.08 -9.72 21.50
CA SER A 179 2.98 -10.88 22.41
C SER A 179 4.35 -11.55 22.50
N ARG A 180 5.07 -11.34 23.56
CA ARG A 180 6.30 -12.08 23.88
C ARG A 180 5.89 -13.45 24.38
N THR A 181 5.88 -14.46 23.52
CA THR A 181 5.81 -15.86 23.98
C THR A 181 7.07 -16.11 24.84
N PRO A 182 6.90 -16.47 26.14
CA PRO A 182 8.08 -16.79 26.94
C PRO A 182 8.83 -17.98 26.30
N PRO A 183 10.18 -17.97 26.32
CA PRO A 183 10.96 -19.07 25.77
C PRO A 183 10.51 -20.40 26.42
N PRO A 184 10.52 -21.52 25.65
CA PRO A 184 10.15 -22.82 26.19
C PRO A 184 11.02 -23.07 27.44
N LYS A 185 10.38 -23.42 28.56
CA LYS A 185 11.14 -23.84 29.75
C LYS A 185 11.94 -25.05 29.37
N GLU A 186 13.26 -24.96 29.49
CA GLU A 186 14.16 -26.09 29.34
C GLU A 186 13.69 -27.23 30.26
N PRO A 187 13.64 -28.47 29.78
CA PRO A 187 13.30 -29.60 30.62
C PRO A 187 14.33 -29.71 31.75
N ARG A 188 13.89 -29.63 33.00
CA ARG A 188 14.74 -29.90 34.15
C ARG A 188 15.27 -31.31 34.03
N THR A 189 16.56 -31.46 33.81
CA THR A 189 17.28 -32.74 33.95
C THR A 189 17.13 -33.16 35.39
N HIS A 190 16.37 -34.23 35.63
CA HIS A 190 16.44 -34.91 36.92
C HIS A 190 17.78 -35.63 36.97
N ASP A 191 18.71 -35.14 37.76
CA ASP A 191 19.85 -35.90 38.19
C ASP A 191 19.36 -37.06 39.05
N PHE A 192 19.47 -38.26 38.49
CA PHE A 192 19.41 -39.50 39.28
C PHE A 192 20.73 -39.69 39.98
N GLU A 193 20.85 -39.22 41.24
CA GLU A 193 21.89 -39.69 42.13
C GLU A 193 21.52 -41.11 42.59
N ARG A 194 22.52 -41.99 42.45
CA ARG A 194 22.53 -43.33 43.02
C ARG A 194 23.29 -43.32 44.36
#